data_f40a10e416252a048770dc648ae72eb1
#
_entry.id   f40a10e416252a048770dc648ae72eb1
#
_cell.length_a   1.000
_cell.length_b   1.000
_cell.length_c   1.000
_cell.angle_alpha   90.00
_cell.angle_beta   90.00
_cell.angle_gamma   90.00
#
_symmetry.space_group_name_H-M   'P 1'
#
loop_
_entity.id
_entity.type
_entity.pdbx_description
1 polymer ?
#
loop_
_entity_poly.entity_id
_entity_poly.type
_entity_poly.pdbx_seq_one_letter_code
_entity_poly.pdbx_strand_id
1 'polypeptide(L)'
;MNLLKLKSDYEPLIAEFGDNGAAIVSGIMYEKVPEALKTENNDSLKLEKFLASRKEGYEKYDEQKQDLLLKLEHLIAESGSAASAAKMIGESPSTISDIRKGKYKGNVQKFFNGLDSYFNVKKEHAKTYKAVGYVPTSISEGIYQTIRNCHIVGACEIITGDTGIGKTRTIKQYMKNYPENTILITPSYADSSVVGAMKLIAEQLGINGLNRLADLNKAVTNKLHDGMLIIVDEAQHLSFPAIDHLRTMADKFIDNDETLGVCFIGNASFNRHFAEKKLPITGQVWNRSSLRPNFVSEDVKLDDIKLLFPELTAQNKNAELKFLLAIAQTNGEGIRRAINFYKNAYNANNGNVELEYLASLAQFGNARIPNIGAIIKRLKEEAAA
;
A
#
# COMPACT_ATOMS: atom_id res chain seq x y z
N MET A 1 23.97 15.83 -40.34
CA MET A 1 23.87 15.97 -38.88
C MET A 1 25.27 16.20 -38.29
N ASN A 2 25.42 17.10 -37.32
CA ASN A 2 26.73 17.31 -36.64
C ASN A 2 26.72 16.56 -35.29
N LEU A 3 27.38 15.40 -35.24
CA LEU A 3 27.39 14.53 -34.04
C LEU A 3 28.08 15.18 -32.84
N LEU A 4 29.07 16.05 -33.06
CA LEU A 4 29.70 16.82 -31.99
C LEU A 4 28.71 17.78 -31.33
N LYS A 5 27.91 18.46 -32.16
CA LYS A 5 26.87 19.37 -31.68
C LYS A 5 25.77 18.58 -30.96
N LEU A 6 25.34 17.42 -31.52
CA LEU A 6 24.35 16.56 -30.89
C LEU A 6 24.80 16.12 -29.50
N LYS A 7 26.07 15.73 -29.35
CA LYS A 7 26.65 15.36 -28.04
C LYS A 7 26.65 16.53 -27.08
N SER A 8 27.11 17.70 -27.53
CA SER A 8 27.12 18.93 -26.70
C SER A 8 25.72 19.36 -26.26
N ASP A 9 24.71 19.21 -27.13
CA ASP A 9 23.32 19.56 -26.81
C ASP A 9 22.65 18.50 -25.89
N TYR A 10 23.19 17.27 -25.82
CA TYR A 10 22.68 16.19 -24.94
C TYR A 10 23.32 16.16 -23.54
N GLU A 11 24.58 16.62 -23.41
CA GLU A 11 25.31 16.67 -22.13
C GLU A 11 24.54 17.38 -21.01
N PRO A 12 23.84 18.50 -21.24
CA PRO A 12 23.01 19.15 -20.21
C PRO A 12 21.88 18.27 -19.70
N LEU A 13 21.29 17.41 -20.54
CA LEU A 13 20.27 16.46 -20.10
C LEU A 13 20.85 15.38 -19.18
N ILE A 14 22.06 14.90 -19.49
CA ILE A 14 22.76 13.94 -18.62
C ILE A 14 23.09 14.58 -17.27
N ALA A 15 23.57 15.81 -17.28
CA ALA A 15 23.89 16.54 -16.05
C ALA A 15 22.66 16.75 -15.16
N GLU A 16 21.49 16.91 -15.76
CA GLU A 16 20.25 17.19 -15.04
C GLU A 16 19.49 15.93 -14.61
N PHE A 17 19.41 14.93 -15.45
CA PHE A 17 18.58 13.74 -15.24
C PHE A 17 19.38 12.45 -14.98
N GLY A 18 20.70 12.48 -15.08
CA GLY A 18 21.54 11.29 -15.17
C GLY A 18 21.37 10.55 -16.51
N ASP A 19 22.25 9.60 -16.80
CA ASP A 19 22.27 8.90 -18.10
C ASP A 19 20.95 8.20 -18.43
N ASN A 20 20.37 7.47 -17.48
CA ASN A 20 19.12 6.75 -17.68
C ASN A 20 17.92 7.70 -17.78
N GLY A 21 17.86 8.72 -16.94
CA GLY A 21 16.81 9.74 -16.96
C GLY A 21 16.81 10.53 -18.29
N ALA A 22 17.97 10.94 -18.78
CA ALA A 22 18.12 11.61 -20.05
C ALA A 22 17.63 10.74 -21.24
N ALA A 23 17.90 9.45 -21.20
CA ALA A 23 17.40 8.49 -22.19
C ALA A 23 15.88 8.39 -22.16
N ILE A 24 15.28 8.26 -20.98
CA ILE A 24 13.82 8.19 -20.79
C ILE A 24 13.14 9.48 -21.28
N VAL A 25 13.65 10.64 -20.90
CA VAL A 25 13.11 11.95 -21.29
C VAL A 25 13.18 12.16 -22.82
N SER A 26 14.25 11.73 -23.45
CA SER A 26 14.41 11.78 -24.92
C SER A 26 13.61 10.71 -25.66
N GLY A 27 13.10 9.68 -24.97
CA GLY A 27 12.36 8.58 -25.57
C GLY A 27 13.22 7.60 -26.36
N ILE A 28 14.52 7.50 -26.01
CA ILE A 28 15.48 6.56 -26.59
C ILE A 28 15.85 5.53 -25.53
N MET A 29 16.00 4.27 -25.94
CA MET A 29 16.46 3.23 -25.02
C MET A 29 17.90 3.53 -24.55
N TYR A 30 18.14 3.45 -23.25
CA TYR A 30 19.43 3.78 -22.63
C TYR A 30 20.63 3.09 -23.32
N GLU A 31 20.50 1.82 -23.66
CA GLU A 31 21.53 1.03 -24.33
C GLU A 31 21.89 1.57 -25.72
N LYS A 32 20.99 2.30 -26.39
CA LYS A 32 21.17 2.86 -27.72
C LYS A 32 21.76 4.27 -27.73
N VAL A 33 21.74 4.97 -26.62
CA VAL A 33 22.26 6.36 -26.51
C VAL A 33 23.73 6.46 -26.88
N PRO A 34 24.65 5.59 -26.40
CA PRO A 34 26.06 5.70 -26.77
C PRO A 34 26.32 5.55 -28.27
N GLU A 35 25.54 4.73 -28.95
CA GLU A 35 25.64 4.54 -30.41
C GLU A 35 25.03 5.72 -31.16
N ALA A 36 23.88 6.24 -30.71
CA ALA A 36 23.24 7.41 -31.26
C ALA A 36 24.11 8.67 -31.21
N LEU A 37 25.00 8.78 -30.22
CA LEU A 37 25.94 9.89 -30.08
C LEU A 37 27.25 9.70 -30.89
N LYS A 38 27.50 8.52 -31.42
CA LYS A 38 28.75 8.19 -32.18
C LYS A 38 28.53 8.03 -33.68
N THR A 39 27.35 7.61 -34.09
CA THR A 39 27.05 7.27 -35.49
C THR A 39 25.73 7.93 -35.94
N GLU A 40 25.67 8.33 -37.24
CA GLU A 40 24.43 8.80 -37.84
C GLU A 40 23.49 7.59 -38.08
N ASN A 41 22.47 7.46 -37.26
CA ASN A 41 21.46 6.41 -37.36
C ASN A 41 20.05 6.98 -37.03
N ASN A 42 19.04 6.11 -37.05
CA ASN A 42 17.67 6.52 -36.76
C ASN A 42 17.48 7.07 -35.37
N ASP A 43 18.24 6.58 -34.39
CA ASP A 43 18.14 7.01 -32.97
C ASP A 43 18.86 8.38 -32.80
N SER A 44 19.97 8.62 -33.50
CA SER A 44 20.60 9.94 -33.52
C SER A 44 19.72 11.02 -34.16
N LEU A 45 18.99 10.69 -35.25
CA LEU A 45 18.00 11.59 -35.84
C LEU A 45 16.80 11.86 -34.92
N LYS A 46 16.36 10.85 -34.17
CA LYS A 46 15.30 11.04 -33.15
C LYS A 46 15.77 11.98 -32.05
N LEU A 47 17.00 11.78 -31.57
CA LEU A 47 17.59 12.61 -30.51
C LEU A 47 17.73 14.07 -30.95
N GLU A 48 18.24 14.31 -32.15
CA GLU A 48 18.35 15.66 -32.71
C GLU A 48 16.99 16.36 -32.85
N LYS A 49 15.97 15.65 -33.37
CA LYS A 49 14.59 16.16 -33.45
C LYS A 49 13.99 16.45 -32.07
N PHE A 50 14.26 15.60 -31.10
CA PHE A 50 13.80 15.83 -29.74
C PHE A 50 14.43 17.08 -29.13
N LEU A 51 15.75 17.25 -29.19
CA LEU A 51 16.47 18.41 -28.66
C LEU A 51 16.01 19.71 -29.32
N ALA A 52 15.87 19.73 -30.64
CA ALA A 52 15.37 20.88 -31.37
C ALA A 52 13.92 21.25 -30.97
N SER A 53 13.03 20.25 -30.90
CA SER A 53 11.63 20.48 -30.51
C SER A 53 11.47 20.87 -29.05
N ARG A 54 12.34 20.37 -28.14
CA ARG A 54 12.40 20.78 -26.75
C ARG A 54 12.75 22.27 -26.64
N LYS A 55 13.80 22.69 -27.31
CA LYS A 55 14.22 24.10 -27.32
C LYS A 55 13.11 25.04 -27.83
N GLU A 56 12.53 24.75 -29.01
CA GLU A 56 11.40 25.50 -29.55
C GLU A 56 10.18 25.53 -28.64
N GLY A 57 9.90 24.41 -27.92
CA GLY A 57 8.80 24.30 -27.00
C GLY A 57 9.01 25.20 -25.78
N TYR A 58 10.20 25.19 -25.21
CA TYR A 58 10.53 25.98 -24.02
C TYR A 58 10.49 27.49 -24.32
N GLU A 59 10.98 27.93 -25.48
CA GLU A 59 10.98 29.34 -25.88
C GLU A 59 9.57 29.95 -26.05
N LYS A 60 8.52 29.11 -26.16
CA LYS A 60 7.12 29.56 -26.27
C LYS A 60 6.45 29.89 -24.94
N TYR A 61 7.06 29.52 -23.82
CA TYR A 61 6.47 29.66 -22.50
C TYR A 61 7.30 30.66 -21.65
N ASP A 62 6.60 31.33 -20.74
CA ASP A 62 7.21 32.18 -19.73
C ASP A 62 8.04 31.35 -18.73
N GLU A 63 8.89 32.01 -17.95
CA GLU A 63 9.85 31.39 -17.03
C GLU A 63 9.16 30.43 -16.03
N GLN A 64 7.96 30.80 -15.51
CA GLN A 64 7.21 29.95 -14.59
C GLN A 64 6.76 28.65 -15.24
N LYS A 65 6.28 28.72 -16.47
CA LYS A 65 5.86 27.52 -17.23
C LYS A 65 7.05 26.66 -17.64
N GLN A 66 8.21 27.31 -17.93
CA GLN A 66 9.45 26.57 -18.20
C GLN A 66 9.91 25.77 -16.97
N ASP A 67 9.83 26.34 -15.76
CA ASP A 67 10.13 25.61 -14.50
C ASP A 67 9.18 24.43 -14.30
N LEU A 68 7.89 24.60 -14.60
CA LEU A 68 6.92 23.51 -14.52
C LEU A 68 7.16 22.43 -15.58
N LEU A 69 7.60 22.79 -16.78
CA LEU A 69 8.01 21.82 -17.81
C LEU A 69 9.23 21.02 -17.37
N LEU A 70 10.19 21.66 -16.73
CA LEU A 70 11.36 21.00 -16.19
C LEU A 70 10.98 19.97 -15.11
N LYS A 71 10.10 20.36 -14.18
CA LYS A 71 9.54 19.45 -13.18
C LYS A 71 8.77 18.29 -13.82
N LEU A 72 8.08 18.53 -14.92
CA LEU A 72 7.41 17.46 -15.68
C LEU A 72 8.41 16.50 -16.31
N GLU A 73 9.54 16.98 -16.82
CA GLU A 73 10.60 16.13 -17.37
C GLU A 73 11.26 15.28 -16.27
N HIS A 74 11.49 15.85 -15.08
CA HIS A 74 11.91 15.06 -13.92
C HIS A 74 10.88 13.95 -13.56
N LEU A 75 9.59 14.28 -13.59
CA LEU A 75 8.54 13.29 -13.37
C LEU A 75 8.55 12.17 -14.40
N ILE A 76 8.80 12.51 -15.68
CA ILE A 76 8.94 11.53 -16.77
C ILE A 76 10.15 10.62 -16.50
N ALA A 77 11.29 11.19 -16.13
CA ALA A 77 12.50 10.44 -15.78
C ALA A 77 12.26 9.45 -14.60
N GLU A 78 11.65 9.95 -13.53
CA GLU A 78 11.32 9.16 -12.34
C GLU A 78 10.31 8.03 -12.62
N SER A 79 9.29 8.31 -13.45
CA SER A 79 8.20 7.37 -13.75
C SER A 79 8.52 6.34 -14.84
N GLY A 80 9.68 6.48 -15.51
CA GLY A 80 10.16 5.60 -16.56
C GLY A 80 9.55 5.85 -17.95
N SER A 81 8.51 6.69 -18.08
CA SER A 81 7.94 7.03 -19.37
C SER A 81 7.01 8.25 -19.32
N ALA A 82 6.86 8.94 -20.46
CA ALA A 82 5.85 10.01 -20.60
C ALA A 82 4.41 9.50 -20.43
N ALA A 83 4.12 8.25 -20.77
CA ALA A 83 2.80 7.65 -20.57
C ALA A 83 2.49 7.42 -19.07
N SER A 84 3.46 6.96 -18.29
CA SER A 84 3.33 6.82 -16.84
C SER A 84 3.14 8.19 -16.17
N ALA A 85 3.94 9.19 -16.55
CA ALA A 85 3.81 10.55 -16.04
C ALA A 85 2.43 11.15 -16.37
N ALA A 86 1.94 10.95 -17.61
CA ALA A 86 0.62 11.41 -18.05
C ALA A 86 -0.50 10.86 -17.15
N LYS A 87 -0.46 9.56 -16.86
CA LYS A 87 -1.41 8.91 -15.96
C LYS A 87 -1.38 9.52 -14.56
N MET A 88 -0.19 9.86 -14.05
CA MET A 88 -0.04 10.45 -12.70
C MET A 88 -0.65 11.85 -12.59
N ILE A 89 -0.56 12.67 -13.64
CA ILE A 89 -1.11 14.03 -13.67
C ILE A 89 -2.54 14.11 -14.24
N GLY A 90 -3.13 12.96 -14.63
CA GLY A 90 -4.49 12.90 -15.19
C GLY A 90 -4.62 13.42 -16.62
N GLU A 91 -3.54 13.38 -17.41
CA GLU A 91 -3.49 13.88 -18.77
C GLU A 91 -3.20 12.76 -19.79
N SER A 92 -3.34 13.06 -21.09
CA SER A 92 -2.97 12.12 -22.14
C SER A 92 -1.48 12.21 -22.51
N PRO A 93 -0.83 11.12 -22.93
CA PRO A 93 0.55 11.17 -23.42
C PRO A 93 0.75 12.11 -24.61
N SER A 94 -0.26 12.27 -25.47
CA SER A 94 -0.26 13.21 -26.58
C SER A 94 -0.26 14.67 -26.09
N THR A 95 -1.05 14.99 -25.05
CA THR A 95 -1.06 16.31 -24.42
C THR A 95 0.34 16.68 -23.93
N ILE A 96 1.02 15.80 -23.21
CA ILE A 96 2.39 16.03 -22.74
C ILE A 96 3.34 16.27 -23.93
N SER A 97 3.26 15.43 -24.96
CA SER A 97 4.10 15.57 -26.16
C SER A 97 3.89 16.92 -26.85
N ASP A 98 2.63 17.36 -27.00
CA ASP A 98 2.30 18.62 -27.68
C ASP A 98 2.69 19.85 -26.83
N ILE A 99 2.52 19.78 -25.53
CA ILE A 99 2.99 20.83 -24.60
C ILE A 99 4.52 20.98 -24.69
N ARG A 100 5.26 19.86 -24.61
CA ARG A 100 6.74 19.89 -24.68
C ARG A 100 7.26 20.47 -26.00
N LYS A 101 6.50 20.33 -27.08
CA LYS A 101 6.81 20.89 -28.42
C LYS A 101 6.23 22.28 -28.66
N GLY A 102 5.51 22.84 -27.68
CA GLY A 102 4.79 24.11 -27.85
C GLY A 102 3.72 24.09 -28.95
N LYS A 103 3.14 22.92 -29.24
CA LYS A 103 2.13 22.70 -30.32
C LYS A 103 0.73 22.41 -29.77
N TYR A 104 0.55 22.42 -28.45
CA TYR A 104 -0.74 22.13 -27.84
C TYR A 104 -1.78 23.19 -28.19
N LYS A 105 -2.90 22.75 -28.79
CA LYS A 105 -3.99 23.60 -29.24
C LYS A 105 -5.10 23.82 -28.22
N GLY A 106 -5.04 23.11 -27.09
CA GLY A 106 -6.02 23.23 -26.01
C GLY A 106 -5.71 24.40 -25.07
N ASN A 107 -6.36 24.40 -23.91
CA ASN A 107 -6.16 25.43 -22.90
C ASN A 107 -4.84 25.22 -22.15
N VAL A 108 -3.78 25.88 -22.63
CA VAL A 108 -2.42 25.83 -22.09
C VAL A 108 -2.40 26.25 -20.62
N GLN A 109 -3.12 27.31 -20.26
CA GLN A 109 -3.14 27.79 -18.86
C GLN A 109 -3.77 26.78 -17.92
N LYS A 110 -4.84 26.11 -18.35
CA LYS A 110 -5.48 25.04 -17.56
C LYS A 110 -4.51 23.89 -17.29
N PHE A 111 -3.73 23.48 -18.29
CA PHE A 111 -2.73 22.44 -18.17
C PHE A 111 -1.67 22.81 -17.11
N PHE A 112 -1.07 24.00 -17.21
CA PHE A 112 -0.04 24.43 -16.28
C PHE A 112 -0.57 24.65 -14.86
N ASN A 113 -1.79 25.15 -14.70
CA ASN A 113 -2.45 25.24 -13.38
C ASN A 113 -2.65 23.86 -12.76
N GLY A 114 -3.05 22.86 -13.57
CA GLY A 114 -3.19 21.47 -13.11
C GLY A 114 -1.84 20.87 -12.69
N LEU A 115 -0.81 21.14 -13.50
CA LEU A 115 0.55 20.67 -13.23
C LEU A 115 1.14 21.32 -11.97
N ASP A 116 0.97 22.62 -11.79
CA ASP A 116 1.38 23.33 -10.57
C ASP A 116 0.67 22.79 -9.33
N SER A 117 -0.65 22.62 -9.41
CA SER A 117 -1.42 21.99 -8.32
C SER A 117 -0.90 20.60 -7.98
N TYR A 118 -0.59 19.77 -8.97
CA TYR A 118 -0.03 18.43 -8.76
C TYR A 118 1.31 18.50 -8.00
N PHE A 119 2.23 19.36 -8.42
CA PHE A 119 3.53 19.48 -7.77
C PHE A 119 3.44 20.10 -6.37
N ASN A 120 2.55 21.06 -6.16
CA ASN A 120 2.30 21.64 -4.85
C ASN A 120 1.76 20.59 -3.88
N VAL A 121 0.77 19.80 -4.29
CA VAL A 121 0.25 18.67 -3.49
C VAL A 121 1.37 17.63 -3.25
N LYS A 122 2.16 17.28 -4.27
CA LYS A 122 3.30 16.35 -4.11
C LYS A 122 4.34 16.88 -3.11
N LYS A 123 4.63 18.19 -3.15
CA LYS A 123 5.54 18.87 -2.22
C LYS A 123 5.01 18.88 -0.80
N GLU A 124 3.72 19.13 -0.62
CA GLU A 124 3.06 19.03 0.68
C GLU A 124 3.07 17.60 1.18
N HIS A 125 2.74 16.62 0.32
CA HIS A 125 2.85 15.20 0.67
C HIS A 125 4.28 14.78 1.05
N ALA A 126 5.31 15.34 0.43
CA ALA A 126 6.70 15.02 0.77
C ALA A 126 7.09 15.50 2.19
N LYS A 127 6.45 16.57 2.66
CA LYS A 127 6.61 17.10 4.02
C LYS A 127 5.76 16.33 5.05
N THR A 128 4.81 15.52 4.60
CA THR A 128 3.95 14.77 5.51
C THR A 128 4.71 13.62 6.16
N TYR A 129 4.36 13.33 7.41
CA TYR A 129 4.89 12.18 8.14
C TYR A 129 4.79 10.90 7.30
N LYS A 130 5.92 10.26 7.08
CA LYS A 130 5.97 8.94 6.48
C LYS A 130 5.93 7.90 7.60
N ALA A 131 4.83 7.17 7.67
CA ALA A 131 4.72 6.10 8.66
C ALA A 131 5.91 5.14 8.54
N VAL A 132 6.45 4.74 9.67
CA VAL A 132 7.45 3.66 9.75
C VAL A 132 6.91 2.43 8.99
N GLY A 133 7.77 1.67 8.36
CA GLY A 133 7.41 0.43 7.66
C GLY A 133 6.66 -0.56 8.56
N TYR A 134 6.81 -1.85 8.33
CA TYR A 134 6.26 -2.85 9.27
C TYR A 134 6.96 -2.75 10.62
N VAL A 135 6.17 -2.68 11.69
CA VAL A 135 6.65 -2.65 13.08
C VAL A 135 6.07 -3.90 13.77
N PRO A 136 6.93 -4.74 14.38
CA PRO A 136 6.48 -5.94 15.07
C PRO A 136 5.89 -5.57 16.46
N THR A 137 4.61 -5.18 16.47
CA THR A 137 3.85 -4.98 17.71
C THR A 137 3.47 -6.32 18.33
N SER A 138 3.16 -6.33 19.63
CA SER A 138 2.74 -7.55 20.32
C SER A 138 1.55 -8.24 19.64
N ILE A 139 0.57 -7.46 19.15
CA ILE A 139 -0.57 -7.97 18.38
C ILE A 139 -0.11 -8.53 17.03
N SER A 140 0.72 -7.78 16.28
CA SER A 140 1.18 -8.24 14.97
C SER A 140 2.03 -9.50 15.08
N GLU A 141 2.80 -9.66 16.12
CA GLU A 141 3.56 -10.89 16.39
C GLU A 141 2.62 -12.07 16.67
N GLY A 142 1.59 -11.87 17.49
CA GLY A 142 0.57 -12.91 17.72
C GLY A 142 -0.14 -13.35 16.44
N ILE A 143 -0.51 -12.40 15.58
CA ILE A 143 -1.10 -12.68 14.27
C ILE A 143 -0.10 -13.44 13.38
N TYR A 144 1.15 -12.99 13.32
CA TYR A 144 2.20 -13.61 12.53
C TYR A 144 2.45 -15.07 12.92
N GLN A 145 2.54 -15.34 14.23
CA GLN A 145 2.75 -16.69 14.75
C GLN A 145 1.56 -17.61 14.47
N THR A 146 0.33 -17.10 14.56
CA THR A 146 -0.86 -17.87 14.20
C THR A 146 -0.88 -18.22 12.71
N ILE A 147 -0.57 -17.27 11.82
CA ILE A 147 -0.43 -17.52 10.37
C ILE A 147 0.67 -18.57 10.12
N ARG A 148 1.81 -18.43 10.81
CA ARG A 148 2.92 -19.37 10.68
C ARG A 148 2.54 -20.78 11.13
N ASN A 149 1.83 -20.91 12.25
CA ASN A 149 1.33 -22.20 12.71
C ASN A 149 0.40 -22.84 11.68
N CYS A 150 -0.56 -22.06 11.17
CA CYS A 150 -1.47 -22.50 10.09
C CYS A 150 -0.72 -23.03 8.88
N HIS A 151 0.35 -22.33 8.45
CA HIS A 151 1.17 -22.70 7.30
C HIS A 151 1.94 -24.02 7.54
N ILE A 152 2.60 -24.15 8.69
CA ILE A 152 3.47 -25.31 8.99
C ILE A 152 2.63 -26.58 9.22
N VAL A 153 1.52 -26.45 9.91
CA VAL A 153 0.68 -27.60 10.31
C VAL A 153 -0.29 -27.99 9.18
N GLY A 154 -0.52 -27.13 8.20
CA GLY A 154 -1.57 -27.34 7.20
C GLY A 154 -2.98 -27.25 7.79
N ALA A 155 -3.15 -26.43 8.84
CA ALA A 155 -4.42 -26.32 9.57
C ALA A 155 -5.36 -25.28 8.95
N CYS A 156 -6.63 -25.34 9.38
CA CYS A 156 -7.59 -24.27 9.16
C CYS A 156 -7.63 -23.39 10.41
N GLU A 157 -7.19 -22.14 10.33
CA GLU A 157 -7.15 -21.23 11.48
C GLU A 157 -8.02 -20.00 11.27
N ILE A 158 -8.53 -19.45 12.37
CA ILE A 158 -9.38 -18.27 12.37
C ILE A 158 -8.76 -17.19 13.25
N ILE A 159 -8.44 -16.05 12.67
CA ILE A 159 -7.94 -14.88 13.38
C ILE A 159 -9.00 -13.79 13.30
N THR A 160 -9.43 -13.29 14.45
CA THR A 160 -10.32 -12.14 14.51
C THR A 160 -9.69 -10.99 15.27
N GLY A 161 -10.15 -9.79 15.01
CA GLY A 161 -9.69 -8.64 15.77
C GLY A 161 -10.21 -7.32 15.27
N ASP A 162 -10.04 -6.29 16.06
CA ASP A 162 -10.52 -4.96 15.80
C ASP A 162 -9.95 -4.35 14.49
N THR A 163 -10.65 -3.37 13.98
CA THR A 163 -10.16 -2.60 12.83
C THR A 163 -8.92 -1.78 13.23
N GLY A 164 -7.93 -1.72 12.36
CA GLY A 164 -6.77 -0.86 12.58
C GLY A 164 -5.66 -1.39 13.50
N ILE A 165 -5.76 -2.64 13.99
CA ILE A 165 -4.73 -3.26 14.86
C ILE A 165 -3.52 -3.82 14.09
N GLY A 166 -3.51 -3.77 12.75
CA GLY A 166 -2.36 -4.18 11.96
C GLY A 166 -2.50 -5.49 11.16
N LYS A 167 -3.67 -6.18 11.15
CA LYS A 167 -3.89 -7.47 10.47
C LYS A 167 -3.31 -7.50 9.05
N THR A 168 -3.81 -6.66 8.17
CA THR A 168 -3.37 -6.60 6.76
C THR A 168 -1.87 -6.28 6.59
N ARG A 169 -1.29 -5.46 7.48
CA ARG A 169 0.17 -5.19 7.45
C ARG A 169 0.98 -6.45 7.80
N THR A 170 0.53 -7.19 8.80
CA THR A 170 1.15 -8.45 9.21
C THR A 170 1.08 -9.50 8.11
N ILE A 171 -0.09 -9.63 7.44
CA ILE A 171 -0.26 -10.51 6.28
C ILE A 171 0.76 -10.16 5.18
N LYS A 172 0.86 -8.88 4.81
CA LYS A 172 1.81 -8.43 3.79
C LYS A 172 3.26 -8.70 4.17
N GLN A 173 3.61 -8.57 5.45
CA GLN A 173 4.94 -8.92 5.94
C GLN A 173 5.19 -10.43 5.88
N TYR A 174 4.18 -11.24 6.21
CA TYR A 174 4.26 -12.69 6.11
C TYR A 174 4.50 -13.14 4.66
N MET A 175 3.70 -12.63 3.73
CA MET A 175 3.85 -12.92 2.30
C MET A 175 5.23 -12.51 1.73
N LYS A 176 5.79 -11.39 2.23
CA LYS A 176 7.13 -10.95 1.84
C LYS A 176 8.20 -11.95 2.24
N ASN A 177 7.99 -12.67 3.34
CA ASN A 177 8.91 -13.69 3.82
C ASN A 177 8.72 -15.06 3.14
N TYR A 178 7.49 -15.33 2.65
CA TYR A 178 7.11 -16.61 2.02
C TYR A 178 6.33 -16.36 0.70
N PRO A 179 6.93 -15.69 -0.29
CA PRO A 179 6.22 -15.25 -1.50
C PRO A 179 5.73 -16.39 -2.40
N GLU A 180 6.49 -17.47 -2.47
CA GLU A 180 6.21 -18.59 -3.39
C GLU A 180 5.11 -19.54 -2.87
N ASN A 181 4.95 -19.63 -1.55
CA ASN A 181 4.07 -20.60 -0.91
C ASN A 181 2.82 -19.98 -0.30
N THR A 182 2.57 -18.68 -0.52
CA THR A 182 1.44 -17.98 0.11
C THR A 182 0.56 -17.31 -0.93
N ILE A 183 -0.74 -17.61 -0.86
CA ILE A 183 -1.79 -16.98 -1.67
C ILE A 183 -2.60 -16.07 -0.75
N LEU A 184 -2.77 -14.82 -1.14
CA LEU A 184 -3.66 -13.87 -0.46
C LEU A 184 -4.87 -13.57 -1.32
N ILE A 185 -6.05 -13.77 -0.76
CA ILE A 185 -7.29 -13.25 -1.31
C ILE A 185 -7.94 -12.27 -0.33
N THR A 186 -8.56 -11.22 -0.87
CA THR A 186 -9.31 -10.23 -0.09
C THR A 186 -10.69 -10.09 -0.72
N PRO A 187 -11.65 -10.97 -0.36
CA PRO A 187 -12.98 -10.95 -0.93
C PRO A 187 -13.74 -9.69 -0.59
N SER A 188 -14.56 -9.24 -1.51
CA SER A 188 -15.59 -8.23 -1.32
C SER A 188 -16.98 -8.91 -1.23
N TYR A 189 -18.02 -8.12 -1.00
CA TYR A 189 -19.39 -8.64 -1.06
C TYR A 189 -19.74 -9.27 -2.42
N ALA A 190 -19.13 -8.80 -3.51
CA ALA A 190 -19.32 -9.37 -4.85
C ALA A 190 -18.71 -10.78 -4.97
N ASP A 191 -17.67 -11.08 -4.20
CA ASP A 191 -16.91 -12.32 -4.23
C ASP A 191 -17.33 -13.33 -3.16
N SER A 192 -18.48 -13.09 -2.48
CA SER A 192 -18.93 -13.84 -1.30
C SER A 192 -19.20 -15.32 -1.57
N SER A 193 -19.48 -15.69 -2.81
CA SER A 193 -19.84 -17.06 -3.21
C SER A 193 -18.62 -17.97 -3.32
N VAL A 194 -18.85 -19.29 -3.34
CA VAL A 194 -17.81 -20.31 -3.62
C VAL A 194 -17.08 -20.00 -4.92
N VAL A 195 -17.84 -19.69 -5.98
CA VAL A 195 -17.25 -19.36 -7.30
C VAL A 195 -16.42 -18.09 -7.23
N GLY A 196 -16.89 -17.08 -6.49
CA GLY A 196 -16.14 -15.82 -6.29
C GLY A 196 -14.81 -16.05 -5.58
N ALA A 197 -14.83 -16.76 -4.46
CA ALA A 197 -13.61 -17.10 -3.72
C ALA A 197 -12.61 -17.90 -4.58
N MET A 198 -13.11 -18.90 -5.32
CA MET A 198 -12.28 -19.72 -6.21
C MET A 198 -11.70 -18.93 -7.38
N LYS A 199 -12.40 -17.93 -7.92
CA LYS A 199 -11.88 -17.01 -8.94
C LYS A 199 -10.73 -16.16 -8.38
N LEU A 200 -10.86 -15.62 -7.18
CA LEU A 200 -9.80 -14.86 -6.55
C LEU A 200 -8.52 -15.70 -6.35
N ILE A 201 -8.66 -16.96 -5.93
CA ILE A 201 -7.53 -17.89 -5.82
C ILE A 201 -6.93 -18.18 -7.19
N ALA A 202 -7.78 -18.46 -8.19
CA ALA A 202 -7.36 -18.76 -9.56
C ALA A 202 -6.55 -17.60 -10.16
N GLU A 203 -6.98 -16.34 -9.95
CA GLU A 203 -6.26 -15.14 -10.39
C GLU A 203 -4.86 -15.05 -9.76
N GLN A 204 -4.71 -15.33 -8.47
CA GLN A 204 -3.40 -15.35 -7.80
C GLN A 204 -2.48 -16.44 -8.36
N LEU A 205 -3.05 -17.56 -8.82
CA LEU A 205 -2.34 -18.67 -9.46
C LEU A 205 -2.09 -18.46 -10.96
N GLY A 206 -2.49 -17.31 -11.52
CA GLY A 206 -2.36 -17.00 -12.96
C GLY A 206 -3.33 -17.79 -13.85
N ILE A 207 -4.44 -18.29 -13.30
CA ILE A 207 -5.50 -19.01 -14.01
C ILE A 207 -6.60 -18.03 -14.39
N ASN A 208 -6.86 -17.87 -15.68
CA ASN A 208 -7.84 -16.91 -16.20
C ASN A 208 -8.89 -17.60 -17.08
N GLY A 209 -10.03 -16.94 -17.27
CA GLY A 209 -11.06 -17.33 -18.24
C GLY A 209 -12.01 -18.44 -17.79
N LEU A 210 -11.87 -18.96 -16.56
CA LEU A 210 -12.76 -20.00 -16.02
C LEU A 210 -13.93 -19.39 -15.24
N ASN A 211 -15.12 -19.92 -15.44
CA ASN A 211 -16.34 -19.46 -14.78
C ASN A 211 -17.14 -20.57 -14.07
N ARG A 212 -16.93 -21.82 -14.43
CA ARG A 212 -17.61 -22.95 -13.83
C ARG A 212 -16.85 -23.45 -12.61
N LEU A 213 -17.55 -23.70 -11.52
CA LEU A 213 -16.94 -24.16 -10.25
C LEU A 213 -16.11 -25.44 -10.43
N ALA A 214 -16.62 -26.41 -11.22
CA ALA A 214 -15.89 -27.65 -11.45
C ALA A 214 -14.55 -27.46 -12.14
N ASP A 215 -14.50 -26.56 -13.15
CA ASP A 215 -13.27 -26.24 -13.87
C ASP A 215 -12.28 -25.46 -13.00
N LEU A 216 -12.80 -24.49 -12.22
CA LEU A 216 -12.00 -23.74 -11.24
C LEU A 216 -11.39 -24.66 -10.19
N ASN A 217 -12.21 -25.55 -9.60
CA ASN A 217 -11.71 -26.52 -8.62
C ASN A 217 -10.58 -27.37 -9.18
N LYS A 218 -10.79 -27.96 -10.37
CA LYS A 218 -9.76 -28.78 -11.01
C LYS A 218 -8.49 -27.98 -11.29
N ALA A 219 -8.62 -26.81 -11.86
CA ALA A 219 -7.46 -25.99 -12.24
C ALA A 219 -6.70 -25.47 -11.01
N VAL A 220 -7.40 -25.03 -9.96
CA VAL A 220 -6.80 -24.55 -8.71
C VAL A 220 -6.13 -25.71 -7.98
N THR A 221 -6.80 -26.85 -7.78
CA THR A 221 -6.22 -28.01 -7.08
C THR A 221 -4.97 -28.53 -7.78
N ASN A 222 -4.91 -28.50 -9.12
CA ASN A 222 -3.72 -28.91 -9.87
C ASN A 222 -2.53 -27.94 -9.74
N LYS A 223 -2.73 -26.74 -9.27
CA LYS A 223 -1.70 -25.72 -9.06
C LYS A 223 -1.28 -25.62 -7.60
N LEU A 224 -2.14 -26.00 -6.69
CA LEU A 224 -1.80 -26.10 -5.27
C LEU A 224 -0.88 -27.30 -5.04
N HIS A 225 0.05 -27.16 -4.12
CA HIS A 225 0.99 -28.22 -3.77
C HIS A 225 1.23 -28.25 -2.26
N ASP A 226 1.88 -29.29 -1.78
CA ASP A 226 2.23 -29.46 -0.38
C ASP A 226 3.00 -28.24 0.16
N GLY A 227 2.70 -27.84 1.39
CA GLY A 227 3.32 -26.71 2.07
C GLY A 227 2.84 -25.33 1.57
N MET A 228 1.68 -25.22 0.90
CA MET A 228 1.08 -23.93 0.58
C MET A 228 0.16 -23.41 1.65
N LEU A 229 -0.05 -22.10 1.66
CA LEU A 229 -0.96 -21.38 2.55
C LEU A 229 -1.89 -20.46 1.75
N ILE A 230 -3.18 -20.56 2.00
CA ILE A 230 -4.20 -19.61 1.54
C ILE A 230 -4.57 -18.69 2.71
N ILE A 231 -4.32 -17.40 2.57
CA ILE A 231 -4.77 -16.38 3.53
C ILE A 231 -5.98 -15.67 2.94
N VAL A 232 -7.04 -15.61 3.72
CA VAL A 232 -8.26 -14.87 3.38
C VAL A 232 -8.34 -13.66 4.30
N ASP A 233 -7.96 -12.47 3.81
CA ASP A 233 -8.17 -11.20 4.54
C ASP A 233 -9.60 -10.71 4.32
N GLU A 234 -10.21 -10.05 5.30
CA GLU A 234 -11.61 -9.62 5.32
C GLU A 234 -12.61 -10.80 5.14
N ALA A 235 -12.31 -11.94 5.77
CA ALA A 235 -13.07 -13.20 5.64
C ALA A 235 -14.58 -13.09 5.97
N GLN A 236 -15.01 -12.04 6.71
CA GLN A 236 -16.42 -11.79 6.98
C GLN A 236 -17.26 -11.52 5.72
N HIS A 237 -16.63 -11.25 4.57
CA HIS A 237 -17.32 -11.05 3.29
C HIS A 237 -17.66 -12.37 2.59
N LEU A 238 -17.01 -13.48 2.98
CA LEU A 238 -17.33 -14.79 2.42
C LEU A 238 -18.63 -15.37 2.99
N SER A 239 -19.37 -16.04 2.14
CA SER A 239 -20.50 -16.86 2.56
C SER A 239 -20.01 -18.12 3.29
N PHE A 240 -20.87 -18.68 4.13
CA PHE A 240 -20.60 -19.94 4.84
C PHE A 240 -20.17 -21.08 3.90
N PRO A 241 -20.89 -21.34 2.79
CA PRO A 241 -20.48 -22.36 1.82
C PRO A 241 -19.08 -22.12 1.23
N ALA A 242 -18.66 -20.85 1.05
CA ALA A 242 -17.33 -20.53 0.54
C ALA A 242 -16.24 -20.86 1.57
N ILE A 243 -16.46 -20.53 2.83
CA ILE A 243 -15.56 -20.87 3.95
C ILE A 243 -15.41 -22.39 4.09
N ASP A 244 -16.54 -23.11 4.08
CA ASP A 244 -16.53 -24.57 4.20
C ASP A 244 -15.88 -25.25 2.99
N HIS A 245 -16.07 -24.71 1.80
CA HIS A 245 -15.40 -25.19 0.60
C HIS A 245 -13.88 -25.08 0.69
N LEU A 246 -13.35 -23.94 1.12
CA LEU A 246 -11.90 -23.74 1.32
C LEU A 246 -11.35 -24.65 2.40
N ARG A 247 -12.07 -24.80 3.52
CA ARG A 247 -11.71 -25.78 4.56
C ARG A 247 -11.64 -27.21 3.99
N THR A 248 -12.65 -27.61 3.24
CA THR A 248 -12.71 -28.96 2.64
C THR A 248 -11.56 -29.19 1.66
N MET A 249 -11.07 -28.13 1.00
CA MET A 249 -9.87 -28.25 0.18
C MET A 249 -8.64 -28.59 1.03
N ALA A 250 -8.44 -27.94 2.18
CA ALA A 250 -7.35 -28.27 3.10
C ALA A 250 -7.47 -29.72 3.63
N ASP A 251 -8.67 -30.14 4.02
CA ASP A 251 -8.90 -31.53 4.47
C ASP A 251 -8.45 -32.56 3.44
N LYS A 252 -8.66 -32.33 2.15
CA LYS A 252 -8.25 -33.24 1.07
C LYS A 252 -6.71 -33.37 0.95
N PHE A 253 -5.96 -32.32 1.27
CA PHE A 253 -4.49 -32.40 1.32
C PHE A 253 -4.06 -33.27 2.50
N ILE A 254 -4.68 -33.10 3.67
CA ILE A 254 -4.40 -33.92 4.84
C ILE A 254 -4.70 -35.40 4.57
N ASP A 255 -5.80 -35.70 3.87
CA ASP A 255 -6.16 -37.08 3.50
C ASP A 255 -5.14 -37.74 2.55
N ASN A 256 -4.29 -36.94 1.89
CA ASN A 256 -3.20 -37.41 1.02
C ASN A 256 -1.81 -37.30 1.68
N ASP A 257 -1.72 -37.12 2.99
CA ASP A 257 -0.48 -36.88 3.73
C ASP A 257 0.28 -35.62 3.28
N GLU A 258 -0.43 -34.63 2.71
CA GLU A 258 0.09 -33.33 2.30
C GLU A 258 -0.47 -32.23 3.20
N THR A 259 0.10 -31.02 3.13
CA THR A 259 -0.32 -29.87 3.93
C THR A 259 -0.79 -28.71 3.06
N LEU A 260 -1.96 -28.17 3.37
CA LEU A 260 -2.46 -26.92 2.83
C LEU A 260 -3.07 -26.11 3.99
N GLY A 261 -2.39 -25.02 4.37
CA GLY A 261 -2.93 -24.10 5.37
C GLY A 261 -4.04 -23.22 4.77
N VAL A 262 -5.11 -22.98 5.54
CA VAL A 262 -6.15 -22.00 5.21
C VAL A 262 -6.40 -21.11 6.42
N CYS A 263 -5.95 -19.84 6.34
CA CYS A 263 -6.07 -18.88 7.42
C CYS A 263 -7.14 -17.83 7.10
N PHE A 264 -8.24 -17.85 7.83
CA PHE A 264 -9.31 -16.86 7.74
C PHE A 264 -9.05 -15.72 8.71
N ILE A 265 -8.93 -14.49 8.20
CA ILE A 265 -8.64 -13.30 9.00
C ILE A 265 -9.78 -12.30 8.79
N GLY A 266 -10.42 -11.88 9.89
CA GLY A 266 -11.59 -11.00 9.84
C GLY A 266 -11.69 -10.04 11.02
N ASN A 267 -12.78 -9.31 11.07
CA ASN A 267 -13.14 -8.46 12.20
C ASN A 267 -14.08 -9.20 13.19
N ALA A 268 -14.49 -8.51 14.25
CA ALA A 268 -15.38 -9.09 15.26
C ALA A 268 -16.74 -9.58 14.69
N SER A 269 -17.19 -9.05 13.54
CA SER A 269 -18.44 -9.52 12.91
C SER A 269 -18.28 -10.94 12.33
N PHE A 270 -17.07 -11.35 11.98
CA PHE A 270 -16.78 -12.70 11.55
C PHE A 270 -17.12 -13.75 12.61
N ASN A 271 -16.75 -13.47 13.86
CA ASN A 271 -17.12 -14.35 15.00
C ASN A 271 -18.64 -14.43 15.18
N ARG A 272 -19.38 -13.33 15.00
CA ARG A 272 -20.86 -13.32 15.09
C ARG A 272 -21.49 -14.19 14.00
N HIS A 273 -20.92 -14.23 12.81
CA HIS A 273 -21.35 -15.10 11.72
C HIS A 273 -21.38 -16.59 12.15
N PHE A 274 -20.42 -17.02 12.97
CA PHE A 274 -20.37 -18.39 13.49
C PHE A 274 -21.29 -18.59 14.70
N ALA A 275 -21.46 -17.56 15.54
CA ALA A 275 -22.27 -17.67 16.76
C ALA A 275 -23.78 -17.65 16.50
N GLU A 276 -24.25 -16.87 15.53
CA GLU A 276 -25.67 -16.68 15.24
C GLU A 276 -26.29 -17.81 14.43
N LYS A 277 -25.49 -18.51 13.62
CA LYS A 277 -25.96 -19.66 12.84
C LYS A 277 -25.61 -20.96 13.55
N LYS A 278 -26.53 -21.48 14.35
CA LYS A 278 -26.47 -22.85 14.95
C LYS A 278 -26.61 -23.92 13.84
N LEU A 279 -25.87 -23.83 12.76
CA LEU A 279 -25.87 -24.84 11.70
C LEU A 279 -24.85 -25.92 11.99
N PRO A 280 -25.08 -27.20 11.68
CA PRO A 280 -24.09 -28.28 11.85
C PRO A 280 -22.75 -27.98 11.18
N ILE A 281 -22.78 -27.28 10.03
CA ILE A 281 -21.61 -26.84 9.23
C ILE A 281 -20.74 -25.82 10.00
N THR A 282 -21.37 -24.94 10.80
CA THR A 282 -20.59 -23.98 11.63
C THR A 282 -19.74 -24.70 12.67
N GLY A 283 -20.24 -25.76 13.25
CA GLY A 283 -19.51 -26.61 14.20
C GLY A 283 -18.30 -27.31 13.56
N GLN A 284 -18.41 -27.71 12.29
CA GLN A 284 -17.30 -28.39 11.60
C GLN A 284 -16.10 -27.46 11.34
N VAL A 285 -16.33 -26.27 10.81
CA VAL A 285 -15.26 -25.26 10.62
C VAL A 285 -14.67 -24.85 11.99
N TRP A 286 -15.54 -24.62 12.96
CA TRP A 286 -15.15 -24.18 14.29
C TRP A 286 -14.34 -25.25 15.05
N ASN A 287 -14.73 -26.52 14.95
CA ASN A 287 -14.03 -27.61 15.64
C ASN A 287 -12.71 -28.02 14.98
N ARG A 288 -12.51 -27.72 13.72
CA ARG A 288 -11.27 -28.02 12.98
C ARG A 288 -10.19 -26.93 13.17
N SER A 289 -10.58 -25.73 13.60
CA SER A 289 -9.62 -24.66 13.90
C SER A 289 -8.99 -24.91 15.26
N SER A 290 -7.67 -25.09 15.31
CA SER A 290 -6.92 -25.31 16.55
C SER A 290 -6.68 -24.01 17.30
N LEU A 291 -6.45 -22.90 16.59
CA LEU A 291 -6.24 -21.57 17.16
C LEU A 291 -7.30 -20.59 16.63
N ARG A 292 -7.87 -19.84 17.54
CA ARG A 292 -8.90 -18.80 17.25
C ARG A 292 -8.65 -17.56 18.08
N PRO A 293 -7.48 -16.93 17.93
CA PRO A 293 -7.19 -15.73 18.68
C PRO A 293 -8.11 -14.59 18.26
N ASN A 294 -8.51 -13.79 19.24
CA ASN A 294 -9.23 -12.54 19.03
C ASN A 294 -8.39 -11.41 19.61
N PHE A 295 -7.91 -10.54 18.75
CA PHE A 295 -7.08 -9.41 19.13
C PHE A 295 -7.93 -8.16 19.24
N VAL A 296 -7.92 -7.49 20.38
CA VAL A 296 -8.69 -6.28 20.64
C VAL A 296 -7.78 -5.05 20.78
N SER A 297 -8.34 -3.88 20.60
CA SER A 297 -7.59 -2.62 20.68
C SER A 297 -6.98 -2.41 22.07
N GLU A 298 -7.62 -2.92 23.10
CA GLU A 298 -7.16 -2.87 24.51
C GLU A 298 -5.86 -3.65 24.75
N ASP A 299 -5.53 -4.63 23.91
CA ASP A 299 -4.29 -5.44 24.01
C ASP A 299 -3.04 -4.66 23.56
N VAL A 300 -3.20 -3.47 22.96
CA VAL A 300 -2.07 -2.62 22.57
C VAL A 300 -1.29 -2.17 23.80
N LYS A 301 0.02 -2.37 23.80
CA LYS A 301 0.91 -2.03 24.92
C LYS A 301 1.65 -0.73 24.67
N LEU A 302 2.15 -0.11 25.72
CA LEU A 302 2.97 1.11 25.62
C LEU A 302 4.25 0.86 24.81
N ASP A 303 4.83 -0.32 24.91
CA ASP A 303 6.03 -0.66 24.13
C ASP A 303 5.73 -0.76 22.63
N ASP A 304 4.53 -1.20 22.24
CA ASP A 304 4.09 -1.15 20.84
C ASP A 304 4.03 0.29 20.33
N ILE A 305 3.53 1.22 21.17
CA ILE A 305 3.46 2.65 20.83
C ILE A 305 4.86 3.26 20.71
N LYS A 306 5.79 2.90 21.61
CA LYS A 306 7.18 3.35 21.52
C LYS A 306 7.87 2.87 20.23
N LEU A 307 7.61 1.65 19.79
CA LEU A 307 8.11 1.12 18.53
C LEU A 307 7.51 1.83 17.31
N LEU A 308 6.24 2.21 17.38
CA LEU A 308 5.54 2.91 16.30
C LEU A 308 5.94 4.38 16.17
N PHE A 309 6.36 5.01 17.27
CA PHE A 309 6.74 6.42 17.34
C PHE A 309 8.14 6.60 17.94
N PRO A 310 9.19 6.13 17.22
CA PRO A 310 10.56 6.18 17.72
C PRO A 310 11.05 7.60 17.97
N GLU A 311 10.55 8.59 17.23
CA GLU A 311 10.91 10.00 17.43
C GLU A 311 10.46 10.53 18.80
N LEU A 312 9.22 10.22 19.22
CA LEU A 312 8.72 10.57 20.56
C LEU A 312 9.50 9.83 21.66
N THR A 313 9.85 8.57 21.39
CA THR A 313 10.62 7.75 22.31
C THR A 313 12.02 8.33 22.52
N ALA A 314 12.70 8.73 21.46
CA ALA A 314 14.02 9.36 21.50
C ALA A 314 14.01 10.72 22.23
N GLN A 315 12.90 11.45 22.15
CA GLN A 315 12.69 12.73 22.83
C GLN A 315 12.15 12.59 24.25
N ASN A 316 11.97 11.36 24.76
CA ASN A 316 11.37 11.07 26.07
C ASN A 316 9.97 11.69 26.30
N LYS A 317 9.20 11.85 25.22
CA LYS A 317 7.82 12.41 25.26
C LYS A 317 6.80 11.37 25.76
N ASN A 318 6.95 11.00 27.04
CA ASN A 318 6.16 9.92 27.64
C ASN A 318 4.66 10.27 27.76
N ALA A 319 4.30 11.53 27.93
CA ALA A 319 2.90 11.96 28.02
C ALA A 319 2.19 11.78 26.67
N GLU A 320 2.85 12.16 25.56
CA GLU A 320 2.38 11.98 24.19
C GLU A 320 2.22 10.49 23.85
N LEU A 321 3.22 9.67 24.21
CA LEU A 321 3.16 8.22 24.01
C LEU A 321 1.99 7.58 24.76
N LYS A 322 1.78 7.93 26.04
CA LYS A 322 0.63 7.46 26.83
C LYS A 322 -0.71 7.96 26.26
N PHE A 323 -0.76 9.17 25.74
CA PHE A 323 -1.95 9.70 25.09
C PHE A 323 -2.27 8.94 23.80
N LEU A 324 -1.28 8.66 22.95
CA LEU A 324 -1.42 7.84 21.75
C LEU A 324 -1.82 6.40 22.08
N LEU A 325 -1.34 5.86 23.19
CA LEU A 325 -1.80 4.56 23.71
C LEU A 325 -3.30 4.59 24.02
N ALA A 326 -3.75 5.61 24.76
CA ALA A 326 -5.18 5.75 25.07
C ALA A 326 -6.05 5.85 23.81
N ILE A 327 -5.55 6.54 22.78
CA ILE A 327 -6.22 6.57 21.45
C ILE A 327 -6.24 5.18 20.80
N ALA A 328 -5.10 4.48 20.79
CA ALA A 328 -4.99 3.15 20.19
C ALA A 328 -5.87 2.10 20.86
N GLN A 329 -6.06 2.23 22.16
CA GLN A 329 -6.91 1.34 22.97
C GLN A 329 -8.40 1.68 22.91
N THR A 330 -8.77 2.78 22.23
CA THR A 330 -10.19 3.10 22.04
C THR A 330 -10.86 2.06 21.16
N ASN A 331 -11.95 1.49 21.66
CA ASN A 331 -12.65 0.35 21.06
C ASN A 331 -12.98 0.57 19.56
N GLY A 332 -12.56 -0.38 18.74
CA GLY A 332 -12.86 -0.45 17.29
C GLY A 332 -11.99 0.40 16.37
N GLU A 333 -11.00 1.17 16.87
CA GLU A 333 -10.20 2.07 16.04
C GLU A 333 -8.69 1.74 15.97
N GLY A 334 -8.15 1.16 17.02
CA GLY A 334 -6.83 0.56 17.07
C GLY A 334 -5.65 1.51 16.77
N ILE A 335 -4.52 0.90 16.51
CA ILE A 335 -3.23 1.56 16.20
C ILE A 335 -3.34 2.54 15.02
N ARG A 336 -4.18 2.23 14.01
CA ARG A 336 -4.38 3.11 12.84
C ARG A 336 -4.81 4.50 13.24
N ARG A 337 -5.68 4.62 14.24
CA ARG A 337 -6.13 5.92 14.73
C ARG A 337 -5.01 6.69 15.40
N ALA A 338 -4.25 6.05 16.27
CA ALA A 338 -3.09 6.69 16.90
C ALA A 338 -2.08 7.21 15.85
N ILE A 339 -1.79 6.41 14.80
CA ILE A 339 -0.95 6.83 13.69
C ILE A 339 -1.53 8.05 12.97
N ASN A 340 -2.84 8.07 12.71
CA ASN A 340 -3.48 9.21 12.05
C ASN A 340 -3.45 10.48 12.91
N PHE A 341 -3.66 10.37 14.22
CA PHE A 341 -3.53 11.51 15.13
C PHE A 341 -2.12 12.05 15.17
N TYR A 342 -1.12 11.17 15.31
CA TYR A 342 0.28 11.55 15.25
C TYR A 342 0.63 12.24 13.93
N LYS A 343 0.23 11.64 12.80
CA LYS A 343 0.45 12.21 11.47
C LYS A 343 -0.15 13.60 11.33
N ASN A 344 -1.37 13.81 11.79
CA ASN A 344 -2.04 15.10 11.72
C ASN A 344 -1.32 16.14 12.59
N ALA A 345 -0.91 15.77 13.80
CA ALA A 345 -0.15 16.64 14.68
C ALA A 345 1.21 17.01 14.10
N TYR A 346 1.96 16.03 13.59
CA TYR A 346 3.25 16.20 12.95
C TYR A 346 3.18 17.17 11.76
N ASN A 347 2.19 16.96 10.87
CA ASN A 347 2.03 17.75 9.66
C ASN A 347 1.63 19.20 9.96
N ALA A 348 0.77 19.40 10.95
CA ALA A 348 0.26 20.73 11.27
C ALA A 348 1.24 21.57 12.08
N ASN A 349 2.18 20.96 12.80
CA ASN A 349 3.14 21.67 13.66
C ASN A 349 4.60 21.44 13.20
N ASN A 350 4.85 21.37 11.89
CA ASN A 350 6.17 21.27 11.28
C ASN A 350 7.10 20.21 11.93
N GLY A 351 6.52 19.06 12.26
CA GLY A 351 7.25 17.93 12.84
C GLY A 351 7.32 17.92 14.37
N ASN A 352 6.86 18.95 15.05
CA ASN A 352 6.79 18.95 16.51
C ASN A 352 5.43 18.45 16.98
N VAL A 353 5.43 17.32 17.71
CA VAL A 353 4.20 16.72 18.28
C VAL A 353 4.18 16.96 19.77
N GLU A 354 3.18 17.69 20.24
CA GLU A 354 2.99 18.06 21.64
C GLU A 354 1.64 17.58 22.16
N LEU A 355 1.58 17.25 23.44
CA LEU A 355 0.37 16.71 24.09
C LEU A 355 -0.84 17.64 23.93
N GLU A 356 -0.64 18.96 24.05
CA GLU A 356 -1.73 19.94 23.93
C GLU A 356 -2.34 19.94 22.54
N TYR A 357 -1.50 19.81 21.51
CA TYR A 357 -1.98 19.75 20.15
C TYR A 357 -2.70 18.44 19.85
N LEU A 358 -2.15 17.29 20.30
CA LEU A 358 -2.83 15.99 20.21
C LEU A 358 -4.20 16.03 20.91
N ALA A 359 -4.27 16.65 22.09
CA ALA A 359 -5.50 16.82 22.84
C ALA A 359 -6.55 17.69 22.12
N SER A 360 -6.12 18.79 21.51
CA SER A 360 -7.02 19.66 20.73
C SER A 360 -7.55 18.94 19.49
N LEU A 361 -6.73 18.18 18.79
CA LEU A 361 -7.16 17.34 17.66
C LEU A 361 -8.20 16.29 18.09
N ALA A 362 -8.01 15.69 19.26
CA ALA A 362 -8.91 14.67 19.78
C ALA A 362 -10.29 15.28 20.13
N GLN A 363 -10.33 16.50 20.65
CA GLN A 363 -11.57 17.24 20.91
C GLN A 363 -12.26 17.65 19.61
N PHE A 364 -11.51 18.22 18.67
CA PHE A 364 -12.03 18.66 17.38
C PHE A 364 -12.58 17.48 16.55
N GLY A 365 -11.87 16.36 16.54
CA GLY A 365 -12.23 15.16 15.77
C GLY A 365 -13.32 14.30 16.42
N ASN A 366 -14.04 14.78 17.45
CA ASN A 366 -15.03 14.00 18.20
C ASN A 366 -14.49 12.60 18.58
N ALA A 367 -13.22 12.53 18.94
CA ALA A 367 -12.64 11.28 19.38
C ALA A 367 -13.39 10.81 20.63
N ARG A 368 -14.13 9.71 20.48
CA ARG A 368 -14.88 9.11 21.61
C ARG A 368 -13.91 8.44 22.58
N ILE A 369 -12.97 9.21 23.11
CA ILE A 369 -12.06 8.74 24.18
C ILE A 369 -12.79 8.97 25.50
N PRO A 370 -13.15 7.90 26.23
CA PRO A 370 -13.77 8.05 27.53
C PRO A 370 -12.85 8.87 28.46
N ASN A 371 -13.43 9.85 29.14
CA ASN A 371 -12.71 10.67 30.13
C ASN A 371 -11.45 11.41 29.61
N ILE A 372 -11.43 11.82 28.32
CA ILE A 372 -10.27 12.48 27.72
C ILE A 372 -9.74 13.64 28.56
N GLY A 373 -10.60 14.46 29.15
CA GLY A 373 -10.21 15.57 30.05
C GLY A 373 -9.45 15.10 31.28
N ALA A 374 -9.87 14.01 31.90
CA ALA A 374 -9.18 13.42 33.05
C ALA A 374 -7.83 12.81 32.64
N ILE A 375 -7.77 12.17 31.46
CA ILE A 375 -6.51 11.61 30.92
C ILE A 375 -5.51 12.74 30.69
N ILE A 376 -5.89 13.82 30.03
CA ILE A 376 -5.02 14.96 29.74
C ILE A 376 -4.52 15.59 31.06
N LYS A 377 -5.43 15.82 32.03
CA LYS A 377 -5.06 16.39 33.33
C LYS A 377 -4.01 15.53 34.04
N ARG A 378 -4.24 14.20 34.13
CA ARG A 378 -3.31 13.27 34.75
C ARG A 378 -1.94 13.26 34.03
N LEU A 379 -1.94 13.23 32.69
CA LEU A 379 -0.69 13.22 31.93
C LEU A 379 0.12 14.53 32.07
N LYS A 380 -0.56 15.67 32.23
CA LYS A 380 0.11 16.95 32.54
C LYS A 380 0.70 16.96 33.94
N GLU A 381 0.02 16.40 34.92
CA GLU A 381 0.52 16.29 36.31
C GLU A 381 1.72 15.34 36.35
N GLU A 382 1.67 14.19 35.65
CA GLU A 382 2.79 13.24 35.54
C GLU A 382 4.02 13.81 34.80
N ALA A 383 3.82 14.73 33.85
CA ALA A 383 4.89 15.38 33.11
C ALA A 383 5.56 16.53 33.88
N ALA A 384 4.87 17.08 34.88
CA ALA A 384 5.36 18.16 35.74
C ALA A 384 6.09 17.66 37.00
N ALA A 385 5.95 16.38 37.33
CA ALA A 385 6.59 15.72 38.48
C ALA A 385 7.91 15.04 38.09
#